data_1167508c7c12eb49a560ccdb6b1ce714
#
_entry.id   1167508c7c12eb49a560ccdb6b1ce714
#
_cell.length_a   1.000
_cell.length_b   1.000
_cell.length_c   1.000
_cell.angle_alpha   90.00
_cell.angle_beta   90.00
_cell.angle_gamma   90.00
#
_symmetry.space_group_name_H-M   'P 1'
#
loop_
_entity.id
_entity.type
_entity.pdbx_description
1 polymer ?
#
loop_
_entity_poly.entity_id
_entity_poly.type
_entity_poly.pdbx_seq_one_letter_code
_entity_poly.pdbx_strand_id
1 'polypeptide(L)'
;MQADPRRRTLLLSAAATAGLSVLPVRLLSAQELVEPSRLDVPYVPTPQEVVDRMLAMGKVGKNDVLYDLGCGDGRIVVTAAKVHGARGTGIDLNPVRIAEAKENAKKAGVTDRTAFKVGDLFEADISPATVVTLYLLPTINVKLRPRLWQQLKVGTRVVSHAFDMGPEWPPEKKDEVEGRTIYQWTITQANKRAVKA
;
A
#
# COMPACT_ATOMS: atom_id res chain seq x y z
N MET A 1 -18.68 46.15 -89.22
CA MET A 1 -17.46 46.90 -88.81
C MET A 1 -17.00 46.34 -87.48
N GLN A 2 -16.00 45.52 -87.61
CA GLN A 2 -14.76 45.54 -86.85
C GLN A 2 -14.89 45.48 -85.37
N ALA A 3 -14.35 44.62 -84.68
CA ALA A 3 -13.17 43.82 -84.54
C ALA A 3 -13.05 43.47 -83.06
N ASP A 4 -12.88 42.27 -82.82
CA ASP A 4 -11.96 41.56 -81.92
C ASP A 4 -10.94 42.45 -81.15
N PRO A 5 -10.22 41.97 -80.15
CA PRO A 5 -10.00 40.56 -79.72
C PRO A 5 -9.67 40.33 -78.24
N ARG A 6 -9.61 39.09 -77.93
CA ARG A 6 -8.72 38.46 -76.89
C ARG A 6 -8.81 38.95 -75.45
N ARG A 7 -9.53 38.19 -74.67
CA ARG A 7 -9.20 38.09 -73.22
C ARG A 7 -8.87 36.65 -72.87
N ARG A 8 -7.58 36.44 -72.60
CA ARG A 8 -7.04 35.22 -71.99
C ARG A 8 -7.60 35.10 -70.57
N THR A 9 -8.34 34.09 -70.30
CA THR A 9 -8.80 33.73 -68.95
C THR A 9 -7.68 32.92 -68.30
N LEU A 10 -7.03 33.48 -67.31
CA LEU A 10 -6.10 32.80 -66.43
C LEU A 10 -6.91 31.97 -65.38
N LEU A 11 -6.85 30.66 -65.50
CA LEU A 11 -7.37 29.74 -64.52
C LEU A 11 -6.39 29.73 -63.33
N LEU A 12 -6.74 30.34 -62.23
CA LEU A 12 -6.10 30.20 -60.96
C LEU A 12 -6.55 28.90 -60.27
N SER A 13 -5.69 27.90 -60.28
CA SER A 13 -5.89 26.67 -59.50
C SER A 13 -5.66 26.97 -58.04
N ALA A 14 -6.72 26.98 -57.25
CA ALA A 14 -6.64 26.99 -55.77
C ALA A 14 -6.31 25.58 -55.27
N ALA A 15 -5.06 25.34 -54.87
CA ALA A 15 -4.67 24.15 -54.17
C ALA A 15 -5.17 24.25 -52.72
N ALA A 16 -6.19 23.48 -52.39
CA ALA A 16 -6.62 23.30 -50.96
C ALA A 16 -5.66 22.39 -50.25
N THR A 17 -4.76 22.94 -49.44
CA THR A 17 -3.96 22.16 -48.49
C THR A 17 -4.83 21.76 -47.32
N ALA A 18 -5.26 20.49 -47.28
CA ALA A 18 -5.88 19.88 -46.13
C ALA A 18 -4.81 19.72 -45.04
N GLY A 19 -4.81 20.62 -44.05
CA GLY A 19 -4.01 20.49 -42.85
C GLY A 19 -4.51 19.34 -42.00
N LEU A 20 -3.78 18.24 -41.96
CA LEU A 20 -3.99 17.17 -40.98
C LEU A 20 -3.59 17.69 -39.62
N SER A 21 -4.57 18.08 -38.80
CA SER A 21 -4.37 18.36 -37.37
C SER A 21 -4.10 17.05 -36.65
N VAL A 22 -2.82 16.72 -36.46
CA VAL A 22 -2.43 15.63 -35.56
C VAL A 22 -2.67 16.09 -34.15
N LEU A 23 -3.79 15.66 -33.55
CA LEU A 23 -4.02 15.80 -32.12
C LEU A 23 -2.92 15.00 -31.39
N PRO A 24 -2.28 15.56 -30.35
CA PRO A 24 -1.33 14.80 -29.57
C PRO A 24 -2.10 13.70 -28.83
N VAL A 25 -1.87 12.47 -29.21
CA VAL A 25 -2.28 11.31 -28.41
C VAL A 25 -1.53 11.46 -27.09
N ARG A 26 -2.24 11.88 -26.04
CA ARG A 26 -1.75 11.76 -24.67
C ARG A 26 -1.54 10.27 -24.43
N LEU A 27 -0.28 9.85 -24.47
CA LEU A 27 0.13 8.58 -23.90
C LEU A 27 -0.28 8.64 -22.42
N LEU A 28 -1.39 7.96 -22.06
CA LEU A 28 -1.61 7.60 -20.68
C LEU A 28 -0.34 6.87 -20.24
N SER A 29 0.33 7.42 -19.25
CA SER A 29 1.42 6.72 -18.60
C SER A 29 0.85 5.38 -18.12
N ALA A 30 1.24 4.30 -18.76
CA ALA A 30 1.01 2.97 -18.24
C ALA A 30 1.63 2.98 -16.84
N GLN A 31 0.77 2.91 -15.80
CA GLN A 31 1.25 2.58 -14.47
C GLN A 31 2.00 1.27 -14.65
N GLU A 32 3.29 1.32 -14.40
CA GLU A 32 4.19 0.17 -14.54
C GLU A 32 3.63 -0.91 -13.62
N LEU A 33 2.95 -1.89 -14.22
CA LEU A 33 2.43 -3.03 -13.48
C LEU A 33 3.65 -3.75 -12.92
N VAL A 34 3.77 -3.80 -11.61
CA VAL A 34 4.83 -4.56 -10.95
C VAL A 34 4.68 -6.01 -11.37
N GLU A 35 5.69 -6.52 -12.06
CA GLU A 35 5.73 -7.92 -12.47
C GLU A 35 5.57 -8.83 -11.24
N PRO A 36 4.72 -9.87 -11.29
CA PRO A 36 4.51 -10.80 -10.17
C PRO A 36 5.80 -11.42 -9.64
N SER A 37 6.83 -11.55 -10.48
CA SER A 37 8.16 -12.06 -10.13
C SER A 37 8.96 -11.13 -9.19
N ARG A 38 8.53 -9.88 -9.00
CA ARG A 38 9.14 -8.92 -8.08
C ARG A 38 8.48 -8.86 -6.71
N LEU A 39 7.46 -9.67 -6.47
CA LEU A 39 6.80 -9.72 -5.17
C LEU A 39 7.57 -10.65 -4.23
N ASP A 40 8.04 -10.13 -3.12
CA ASP A 40 8.78 -10.89 -2.12
C ASP A 40 7.92 -11.89 -1.36
N VAL A 41 6.60 -11.70 -1.35
CA VAL A 41 5.63 -12.51 -0.60
C VAL A 41 4.41 -12.81 -1.48
N PRO A 42 3.98 -14.09 -1.59
CA PRO A 42 2.72 -14.43 -2.25
C PRO A 42 1.54 -13.85 -1.45
N TYR A 43 0.52 -13.37 -2.16
CA TYR A 43 -0.69 -12.90 -1.51
C TYR A 43 -1.50 -14.07 -0.93
N VAL A 44 -1.57 -14.14 0.39
CA VAL A 44 -2.44 -15.06 1.14
C VAL A 44 -3.24 -14.23 2.13
N PRO A 45 -4.56 -14.16 2.02
CA PRO A 45 -5.37 -13.33 2.90
C PRO A 45 -5.44 -13.91 4.32
N THR A 46 -5.22 -13.07 5.34
CA THR A 46 -5.45 -13.44 6.75
C THR A 46 -6.94 -13.71 6.98
N PRO A 47 -7.35 -14.86 7.55
CA PRO A 47 -8.74 -15.10 7.93
C PRO A 47 -9.28 -14.05 8.90
N GLN A 48 -10.58 -13.79 8.87
CA GLN A 48 -11.17 -12.69 9.67
C GLN A 48 -10.99 -12.90 11.18
N GLU A 49 -11.13 -14.12 11.65
CA GLU A 49 -10.97 -14.48 13.09
C GLU A 49 -9.54 -14.17 13.57
N VAL A 50 -8.55 -14.38 12.68
CA VAL A 50 -7.16 -14.04 12.97
C VAL A 50 -6.96 -12.53 12.97
N VAL A 51 -7.57 -11.81 12.01
CA VAL A 51 -7.56 -10.34 12.00
C VAL A 51 -8.11 -9.77 13.30
N ASP A 52 -9.28 -10.25 13.72
CA ASP A 52 -9.93 -9.79 14.94
C ASP A 52 -9.06 -10.05 16.17
N ARG A 53 -8.41 -11.22 16.22
CA ARG A 53 -7.50 -11.57 17.32
C ARG A 53 -6.20 -10.75 17.29
N MET A 54 -5.63 -10.48 16.12
CA MET A 54 -4.46 -9.60 15.96
C MET A 54 -4.76 -8.19 16.49
N LEU A 55 -5.90 -7.62 16.13
CA LEU A 55 -6.33 -6.29 16.57
C LEU A 55 -6.60 -6.25 18.08
N ALA A 56 -7.22 -7.29 18.63
CA ALA A 56 -7.45 -7.44 20.07
C ALA A 56 -6.13 -7.58 20.84
N MET A 57 -5.21 -8.44 20.38
CA MET A 57 -3.89 -8.62 20.96
C MET A 57 -3.08 -7.32 20.93
N GLY A 58 -3.10 -6.60 19.82
CA GLY A 58 -2.51 -5.27 19.66
C GLY A 58 -3.23 -4.18 20.46
N LYS A 59 -4.35 -4.48 21.14
CA LYS A 59 -5.20 -3.52 21.88
C LYS A 59 -5.53 -2.30 21.03
N VAL A 60 -5.91 -2.53 19.77
CA VAL A 60 -6.23 -1.45 18.83
C VAL A 60 -7.47 -0.71 19.28
N GLY A 61 -7.44 0.62 19.28
CA GLY A 61 -8.55 1.48 19.66
C GLY A 61 -8.58 2.80 18.86
N LYS A 62 -9.56 3.62 19.15
CA LYS A 62 -9.88 4.85 18.39
C LYS A 62 -8.75 5.88 18.28
N ASN A 63 -7.81 5.86 19.20
CA ASN A 63 -6.67 6.78 19.21
C ASN A 63 -5.44 6.21 18.51
N ASP A 64 -5.51 4.99 17.98
CA ASP A 64 -4.40 4.35 17.32
C ASP A 64 -4.27 4.77 15.85
N VAL A 65 -3.01 4.78 15.42
CA VAL A 65 -2.60 4.87 14.02
C VAL A 65 -1.97 3.54 13.66
N LEU A 66 -2.72 2.73 12.92
CA LEU A 66 -2.28 1.40 12.49
C LEU A 66 -1.59 1.48 11.13
N TYR A 67 -0.45 0.82 11.00
CA TYR A 67 0.21 0.56 9.71
C TYR A 67 0.22 -0.93 9.44
N ASP A 68 -0.27 -1.33 8.26
CA ASP A 68 -0.26 -2.72 7.78
C ASP A 68 0.70 -2.84 6.60
N LEU A 69 1.81 -3.57 6.80
CA LEU A 69 2.89 -3.68 5.84
C LEU A 69 2.74 -4.99 5.05
N GLY A 70 2.52 -4.87 3.75
CA GLY A 70 2.03 -5.96 2.90
C GLY A 70 0.52 -6.13 3.07
N CYS A 71 -0.24 -5.05 2.95
CA CYS A 71 -1.64 -5.00 3.38
C CYS A 71 -2.62 -5.79 2.50
N GLY A 72 -2.19 -6.25 1.32
CA GLY A 72 -3.06 -6.96 0.40
C GLY A 72 -4.35 -6.19 0.10
N ASP A 73 -5.49 -6.83 0.30
CA ASP A 73 -6.83 -6.26 0.09
C ASP A 73 -7.28 -5.29 1.21
N GLY A 74 -6.40 -4.98 2.15
CA GLY A 74 -6.61 -3.98 3.20
C GLY A 74 -7.53 -4.41 4.34
N ARG A 75 -7.87 -5.70 4.46
CA ARG A 75 -8.84 -6.19 5.46
C ARG A 75 -8.50 -5.85 6.90
N ILE A 76 -7.22 -5.89 7.29
CA ILE A 76 -6.77 -5.54 8.64
C ILE A 76 -7.02 -4.06 8.91
N VAL A 77 -6.62 -3.19 7.98
CA VAL A 77 -6.81 -1.73 8.06
C VAL A 77 -8.28 -1.37 8.10
N VAL A 78 -9.09 -1.97 7.23
CA VAL A 78 -10.55 -1.74 7.16
C VAL A 78 -11.23 -2.19 8.45
N THR A 79 -10.87 -3.37 8.98
CA THR A 79 -11.43 -3.87 10.25
C THR A 79 -11.03 -2.97 11.42
N ALA A 80 -9.76 -2.54 11.49
CA ALA A 80 -9.28 -1.61 12.53
C ALA A 80 -10.08 -0.30 12.53
N ALA A 81 -10.35 0.26 11.35
CA ALA A 81 -11.11 1.48 11.21
C ALA A 81 -12.60 1.29 11.54
N LYS A 82 -13.22 0.22 11.03
CA LYS A 82 -14.66 -0.03 11.15
C LYS A 82 -15.06 -0.44 12.57
N VAL A 83 -14.30 -1.35 13.16
CA VAL A 83 -14.66 -1.97 14.47
C VAL A 83 -14.06 -1.20 15.64
N HIS A 84 -12.81 -0.75 15.50
CA HIS A 84 -12.08 -0.12 16.60
C HIS A 84 -11.98 1.40 16.50
N GLY A 85 -12.45 1.99 15.37
CA GLY A 85 -12.39 3.44 15.15
C GLY A 85 -10.98 3.99 14.95
N ALA A 86 -9.98 3.13 14.74
CA ALA A 86 -8.60 3.52 14.51
C ALA A 86 -8.43 4.22 13.15
N ARG A 87 -7.36 4.97 12.98
CA ARG A 87 -6.85 5.37 11.65
C ARG A 87 -5.88 4.31 11.15
N GLY A 88 -5.94 4.00 9.87
CA GLY A 88 -5.07 2.97 9.32
C GLY A 88 -4.45 3.34 7.97
N THR A 89 -3.20 2.91 7.78
CA THR A 89 -2.49 3.00 6.49
C THR A 89 -2.04 1.62 6.08
N GLY A 90 -2.45 1.19 4.89
CA GLY A 90 -1.97 -0.03 4.25
C GLY A 90 -0.93 0.29 3.17
N ILE A 91 0.14 -0.50 3.11
CA ILE A 91 1.20 -0.38 2.12
C ILE A 91 1.39 -1.74 1.47
N ASP A 92 1.39 -1.78 0.14
CA ASP A 92 1.63 -2.99 -0.65
C ASP A 92 2.33 -2.64 -1.97
N LEU A 93 3.21 -3.50 -2.45
CA LEU A 93 3.87 -3.32 -3.74
C LEU A 93 2.89 -3.49 -4.92
N ASN A 94 1.84 -4.28 -4.72
CA ASN A 94 0.92 -4.63 -5.80
C ASN A 94 -0.20 -3.58 -5.94
N PRO A 95 -0.24 -2.82 -7.06
CA PRO A 95 -1.26 -1.81 -7.29
C PRO A 95 -2.68 -2.38 -7.39
N VAL A 96 -2.82 -3.65 -7.80
CA VAL A 96 -4.13 -4.33 -7.85
C VAL A 96 -4.66 -4.54 -6.43
N ARG A 97 -3.81 -5.00 -5.50
CA ARG A 97 -4.18 -5.16 -4.09
C ARG A 97 -4.59 -3.81 -3.47
N ILE A 98 -3.85 -2.75 -3.77
CA ILE A 98 -4.18 -1.40 -3.29
C ILE A 98 -5.52 -0.90 -3.86
N ALA A 99 -5.84 -1.21 -5.11
CA ALA A 99 -7.13 -0.88 -5.69
C ALA A 99 -8.28 -1.62 -4.96
N GLU A 100 -8.11 -2.91 -4.69
CA GLU A 100 -9.06 -3.71 -3.90
C GLU A 100 -9.22 -3.18 -2.48
N ALA A 101 -8.12 -2.84 -1.81
CA ALA A 101 -8.14 -2.27 -0.46
C ALA A 101 -8.95 -0.96 -0.39
N LYS A 102 -8.78 -0.08 -1.36
CA LYS A 102 -9.56 1.17 -1.47
C LYS A 102 -11.05 0.90 -1.68
N GLU A 103 -11.38 -0.07 -2.53
CA GLU A 103 -12.77 -0.45 -2.77
C GLU A 103 -13.40 -1.10 -1.52
N ASN A 104 -12.66 -1.94 -0.80
CA ASN A 104 -13.10 -2.53 0.45
C ASN A 104 -13.36 -1.47 1.54
N ALA A 105 -12.48 -0.47 1.64
CA ALA A 105 -12.68 0.66 2.55
C ALA A 105 -13.92 1.49 2.21
N LYS A 106 -14.18 1.70 0.92
CA LYS A 106 -15.37 2.39 0.43
C LYS A 106 -16.64 1.61 0.76
N LYS A 107 -16.66 0.30 0.50
CA LYS A 107 -17.79 -0.59 0.86
C LYS A 107 -18.05 -0.61 2.37
N ALA A 108 -16.99 -0.54 3.15
CA ALA A 108 -17.07 -0.52 4.62
C ALA A 108 -17.44 0.85 5.20
N GLY A 109 -17.42 1.93 4.41
CA GLY A 109 -17.74 3.30 4.84
C GLY A 109 -16.66 3.93 5.74
N VAL A 110 -15.35 3.58 5.52
CA VAL A 110 -14.24 4.01 6.39
C VAL A 110 -13.14 4.78 5.63
N THR A 111 -13.44 5.33 4.49
CA THR A 111 -12.47 6.05 3.64
C THR A 111 -11.88 7.29 4.29
N ASP A 112 -12.58 7.90 5.24
CA ASP A 112 -12.14 9.05 6.05
C ASP A 112 -11.06 8.68 7.08
N ARG A 113 -10.90 7.39 7.39
CA ARG A 113 -9.98 6.86 8.40
C ARG A 113 -8.89 5.98 7.83
N THR A 114 -8.93 5.67 6.52
CA THR A 114 -8.02 4.72 5.88
C THR A 114 -7.27 5.35 4.71
N ALA A 115 -6.00 4.97 4.57
CA ALA A 115 -5.18 5.31 3.42
C ALA A 115 -4.48 4.06 2.89
N PHE A 116 -4.36 3.93 1.56
CA PHE A 116 -3.68 2.81 0.92
C PHE A 116 -2.72 3.32 -0.13
N LYS A 117 -1.46 2.85 -0.06
CA LYS A 117 -0.36 3.32 -0.89
C LYS A 117 0.33 2.16 -1.58
N VAL A 118 0.56 2.30 -2.89
CA VAL A 118 1.51 1.42 -3.58
C VAL A 118 2.92 1.84 -3.17
N GLY A 119 3.72 0.91 -2.68
CA GLY A 119 5.08 1.22 -2.26
C GLY A 119 5.80 0.06 -1.60
N ASP A 120 7.11 0.19 -1.54
CA ASP A 120 7.96 -0.75 -0.81
C ASP A 120 7.85 -0.49 0.70
N LEU A 121 7.50 -1.54 1.45
CA LEU A 121 7.41 -1.50 2.91
C LEU A 121 8.76 -1.17 3.57
N PHE A 122 9.88 -1.48 2.88
CA PHE A 122 11.21 -1.13 3.36
C PHE A 122 11.55 0.36 3.21
N GLU A 123 10.88 1.08 2.30
CA GLU A 123 11.09 2.51 2.07
C GLU A 123 10.06 3.40 2.78
N ALA A 124 8.99 2.80 3.29
CA ALA A 124 7.89 3.52 3.89
C ALA A 124 8.26 4.25 5.19
N ASP A 125 7.76 5.47 5.37
CA ASP A 125 7.77 6.14 6.67
C ASP A 125 6.64 5.60 7.55
N ILE A 126 7.03 4.83 8.58
CA ILE A 126 6.14 4.22 9.58
C ILE A 126 6.25 4.90 10.94
N SER A 127 6.98 6.00 11.04
CA SER A 127 7.21 6.73 12.30
C SER A 127 5.94 7.23 13.01
N PRO A 128 4.81 7.50 12.31
CA PRO A 128 3.56 7.87 12.98
C PRO A 128 2.81 6.70 13.63
N ALA A 129 3.19 5.43 13.32
CA ALA A 129 2.46 4.27 13.79
C ALA A 129 2.48 4.12 15.33
N THR A 130 1.34 3.73 15.88
CA THR A 130 1.19 3.25 17.26
C THR A 130 0.99 1.72 17.29
N VAL A 131 0.54 1.16 16.17
CA VAL A 131 0.43 -0.29 15.94
C VAL A 131 0.92 -0.60 14.54
N VAL A 132 1.71 -1.66 14.39
CA VAL A 132 2.11 -2.22 13.09
C VAL A 132 1.63 -3.66 13.00
N THR A 133 0.99 -4.02 11.89
CA THR A 133 0.56 -5.39 11.59
C THR A 133 1.34 -5.96 10.41
N LEU A 134 1.60 -7.28 10.45
CA LEU A 134 2.41 -8.00 9.48
C LEU A 134 1.81 -9.39 9.20
N TYR A 135 1.83 -9.77 7.93
CA TYR A 135 1.72 -11.16 7.50
C TYR A 135 2.68 -11.40 6.34
N LEU A 136 3.95 -11.51 6.68
CA LEU A 136 5.07 -11.61 5.74
C LEU A 136 5.86 -12.90 5.99
N LEU A 137 6.81 -13.22 5.09
CA LEU A 137 7.72 -14.35 5.29
C LEU A 137 8.71 -14.08 6.44
N PRO A 138 9.22 -15.14 7.11
CA PRO A 138 10.18 -15.00 8.21
C PRO A 138 11.41 -14.16 7.84
N THR A 139 11.94 -14.37 6.64
CA THR A 139 13.11 -13.63 6.12
C THR A 139 12.84 -12.14 5.98
N ILE A 140 11.62 -11.78 5.58
CA ILE A 140 11.19 -10.38 5.45
C ILE A 140 11.02 -9.74 6.84
N ASN A 141 10.41 -10.44 7.79
CA ASN A 141 10.26 -9.97 9.17
C ASN A 141 11.63 -9.66 9.81
N VAL A 142 12.59 -10.59 9.69
CA VAL A 142 13.94 -10.40 10.21
C VAL A 142 14.64 -9.20 9.55
N LYS A 143 14.52 -9.06 8.25
CA LYS A 143 15.09 -7.93 7.49
C LYS A 143 14.43 -6.60 7.87
N LEU A 144 13.12 -6.60 8.16
CA LEU A 144 12.36 -5.41 8.54
C LEU A 144 12.62 -4.96 9.98
N ARG A 145 12.94 -5.88 10.89
CA ARG A 145 13.14 -5.66 12.33
C ARG A 145 13.99 -4.44 12.68
N PRO A 146 15.21 -4.23 12.12
CA PRO A 146 16.01 -3.05 12.44
C PRO A 146 15.31 -1.74 12.11
N ARG A 147 14.54 -1.72 11.01
CA ARG A 147 13.77 -0.55 10.58
C ARG A 147 12.62 -0.25 11.53
N LEU A 148 11.92 -1.29 12.02
CA LEU A 148 10.89 -1.15 13.06
C LEU A 148 11.49 -0.51 14.31
N TRP A 149 12.65 -0.99 14.77
CA TRP A 149 13.35 -0.43 15.93
C TRP A 149 13.80 1.01 15.71
N GLN A 150 14.25 1.35 14.50
CA GLN A 150 14.71 2.68 14.14
C GLN A 150 13.59 3.70 14.12
N GLN A 151 12.49 3.39 13.39
CA GLN A 151 11.47 4.37 13.11
C GLN A 151 10.39 4.47 14.19
N LEU A 152 9.96 3.33 14.76
CA LEU A 152 8.82 3.31 15.67
C LEU A 152 9.16 3.91 17.03
N LYS A 153 8.20 4.56 17.64
CA LYS A 153 8.32 5.12 19.00
C LYS A 153 8.29 4.01 20.04
N VAL A 154 8.94 4.24 21.17
CA VAL A 154 8.79 3.37 22.35
C VAL A 154 7.32 3.27 22.75
N GLY A 155 6.85 2.04 23.01
CA GLY A 155 5.46 1.75 23.29
C GLY A 155 4.63 1.37 22.05
N THR A 156 5.16 1.53 20.82
CA THR A 156 4.49 1.04 19.61
C THR A 156 4.41 -0.49 19.65
N ARG A 157 3.25 -1.03 19.35
CA ARG A 157 2.98 -2.47 19.34
C ARG A 157 3.15 -3.01 17.92
N VAL A 158 3.80 -4.16 17.79
CA VAL A 158 3.96 -4.88 16.52
C VAL A 158 3.27 -6.23 16.67
N VAL A 159 2.39 -6.57 15.74
CA VAL A 159 1.63 -7.82 15.73
C VAL A 159 1.85 -8.55 14.42
N SER A 160 2.27 -9.80 14.46
CA SER A 160 2.54 -10.61 13.27
C SER A 160 1.72 -11.88 13.24
N HIS A 161 1.12 -12.19 12.10
CA HIS A 161 0.47 -13.45 11.81
C HIS A 161 1.52 -14.47 11.33
N ALA A 162 1.48 -15.66 11.89
CA ALA A 162 2.23 -16.87 11.55
C ALA A 162 3.75 -16.83 11.80
N PHE A 163 4.42 -15.71 11.64
CA PHE A 163 5.89 -15.64 11.65
C PHE A 163 6.42 -14.62 12.65
N ASP A 164 7.47 -15.00 13.37
CA ASP A 164 8.14 -14.15 14.36
C ASP A 164 9.24 -13.24 13.77
N MET A 165 9.97 -12.55 14.65
CA MET A 165 11.03 -11.60 14.29
C MET A 165 12.45 -12.18 14.41
N GLY A 166 12.55 -13.50 14.57
CA GLY A 166 13.82 -14.16 14.81
C GLY A 166 14.30 -14.08 16.27
N PRO A 167 15.38 -14.79 16.60
CA PRO A 167 15.85 -14.99 17.98
C PRO A 167 16.29 -13.71 18.69
N GLU A 168 16.71 -12.68 17.94
CA GLU A 168 17.17 -11.42 18.54
C GLU A 168 16.02 -10.52 19.01
N TRP A 169 14.77 -10.87 18.67
CA TRP A 169 13.60 -10.19 19.20
C TRP A 169 12.49 -11.19 19.52
N PRO A 170 12.61 -11.93 20.62
CA PRO A 170 11.60 -12.89 21.04
C PRO A 170 10.26 -12.17 21.32
N PRO A 171 9.12 -12.78 21.00
CA PRO A 171 7.80 -12.18 21.22
C PRO A 171 7.48 -12.06 22.72
N GLU A 172 6.82 -10.98 23.12
CA GLU A 172 6.29 -10.79 24.47
C GLU A 172 5.03 -11.65 24.70
N LYS A 173 4.26 -11.85 23.63
CA LYS A 173 3.06 -12.67 23.66
C LYS A 173 2.94 -13.52 22.41
N LYS A 174 2.39 -14.69 22.61
CA LYS A 174 2.03 -15.64 21.56
C LYS A 174 0.61 -16.12 21.82
N ASP A 175 -0.19 -16.26 20.78
CA ASP A 175 -1.55 -16.78 20.83
C ASP A 175 -1.81 -17.65 19.60
N GLU A 176 -2.87 -18.43 19.62
CA GLU A 176 -3.23 -19.32 18.54
C GLU A 176 -4.73 -19.23 18.26
N VAL A 177 -5.11 -19.06 17.00
CA VAL A 177 -6.48 -19.02 16.51
C VAL A 177 -6.57 -19.93 15.29
N GLU A 178 -7.44 -20.96 15.36
CA GLU A 178 -7.65 -21.92 14.26
C GLU A 178 -6.36 -22.53 13.71
N GLY A 179 -5.43 -22.90 14.59
CA GLY A 179 -4.12 -23.45 14.20
C GLY A 179 -3.16 -22.42 13.62
N ARG A 180 -3.45 -21.14 13.70
CA ARG A 180 -2.58 -20.04 13.25
C ARG A 180 -2.03 -19.27 14.41
N THR A 181 -0.71 -19.13 14.45
CA THR A 181 -0.03 -18.40 15.53
C THR A 181 -0.05 -16.90 15.27
N ILE A 182 -0.23 -16.13 16.33
CA ILE A 182 -0.10 -14.67 16.34
C ILE A 182 0.95 -14.30 17.37
N TYR A 183 1.82 -13.38 17.02
CA TYR A 183 2.89 -12.89 17.88
C TYR A 183 2.74 -11.39 18.13
N GLN A 184 3.16 -10.93 19.31
CA GLN A 184 3.18 -9.50 19.64
C GLN A 184 4.49 -9.11 20.32
N TRP A 185 4.95 -7.91 19.96
CA TRP A 185 6.08 -7.20 20.55
C TRP A 185 5.68 -5.75 20.86
N THR A 186 6.44 -5.15 21.78
CA THR A 186 6.38 -3.70 22.05
C THR A 186 7.77 -3.11 21.84
N ILE A 187 7.84 -1.98 21.15
CA ILE A 187 9.11 -1.27 20.97
C ILE A 187 9.57 -0.71 22.33
N THR A 188 10.79 -1.02 22.70
CA THR A 188 11.41 -0.65 23.98
C THR A 188 12.61 0.29 23.78
N GLN A 189 13.10 0.90 24.86
CA GLN A 189 14.35 1.65 24.84
C GLN A 189 15.57 0.76 24.48
N ALA A 190 15.52 -0.53 24.83
CA ALA A 190 16.57 -1.48 24.44
C ALA A 190 16.65 -1.64 22.92
N ASN A 191 15.51 -1.77 22.25
CA ASN A 191 15.44 -1.83 20.78
C ASN A 191 16.05 -0.56 20.14
N LYS A 192 15.75 0.63 20.70
CA LYS A 192 16.28 1.90 20.20
C LYS A 192 17.80 1.99 20.34
N ARG A 193 18.37 1.41 21.40
CA ARG A 193 19.84 1.36 21.59
C ARG A 193 20.50 0.36 20.64
N ALA A 194 19.88 -0.78 20.38
CA ALA A 194 20.43 -1.82 19.50
C ALA A 194 20.62 -1.35 18.04
N VAL A 195 19.90 -0.34 17.59
CA VAL A 195 20.06 0.25 16.23
C VAL A 195 21.19 1.27 16.17
N LYS A 196 21.63 1.82 17.31
CA LYS A 196 22.68 2.83 17.37
C LYS A 196 24.07 2.24 17.59
N ALA A 197 24.15 0.97 17.94
CA ALA A 197 25.39 0.23 18.13
C ALA A 197 25.86 -0.41 16.82
#